data_9b7b0a4360376522acb38ef0e9b1f5e9
#
_entry.id   9b7b0a4360376522acb38ef0e9b1f5e9
#
_cell.length_a   1.000
_cell.length_b   1.000
_cell.length_c   1.000
_cell.angle_alpha   90.00
_cell.angle_beta   90.00
_cell.angle_gamma   90.00
#
_symmetry.space_group_name_H-M   'P 1'
#
loop_
_entity.id
_entity.type
_entity.pdbx_description
1 polymer ?
#
loop_
_entity_poly.entity_id
_entity_poly.type
_entity_poly.pdbx_seq_one_letter_code
_entity_poly.pdbx_strand_id
1 'polypeptide(L)'
;MLSFCDKKFPDRDVVVTGFGAVTGFGLSSNELWQALCSNQQAVRPLTPDQIDHWDALAQYLKQVPSAAVVDQELVLQSLHEKLSRDSIGQSVVADFGFDLVNSMTLLALLEALQTAGLTLEEARQFNMGCVVGTSKPSLRAIEDWFAMTSGRQSGLEVGRLGHENTFGSALLPDACQRACCRLLNATGPGQCPVAACATGLIAVLQGAMLIHQGVVDVCVVGSADASARASVMAAFHRLGVLSRAENPGSGCRPFDVNRDGFHVGEGAGILILESAGHASRRGHHADVRVAGGAWLTDPTGLTQIDATGAVVESVLDQLEDGRLTDLCSVHGTGTIPNDQCEANGLKRHFGASLPPSFGIKGATGHLLGAAGSVELVVAIQAMQKGVVLPTTNYLDADPQCFMNIESQLRVRPEIRSVSKLSLGFGGHVVGCRLHRES
;
A
#
# COMPACT_ATOMS: atom_id res chain seq x y z
N MET A 1 4.88 -16.80 14.72
CA MET A 1 4.17 -17.19 13.48
C MET A 1 2.69 -16.91 13.67
N LEU A 2 2.10 -16.12 12.79
CA LEU A 2 0.65 -15.99 12.69
C LEU A 2 0.21 -16.91 11.55
N SER A 3 -0.49 -17.99 11.87
CA SER A 3 -1.12 -18.87 10.87
C SER A 3 -2.61 -18.57 10.83
N PHE A 4 -3.15 -18.37 9.64
CA PHE A 4 -4.56 -18.07 9.41
C PHE A 4 -5.26 -19.21 8.65
N CYS A 5 -4.61 -20.36 8.56
CA CYS A 5 -5.18 -21.61 8.05
C CYS A 5 -5.17 -22.64 9.18
N ASP A 6 -6.33 -23.04 9.65
CA ASP A 6 -6.46 -24.05 10.71
C ASP A 6 -7.23 -25.26 10.19
N LYS A 7 -6.56 -26.42 10.13
CA LYS A 7 -7.21 -27.68 9.73
C LYS A 7 -8.38 -28.10 10.63
N LYS A 8 -8.43 -27.57 11.88
CA LYS A 8 -9.53 -27.85 12.83
C LYS A 8 -10.74 -26.94 12.62
N PHE A 9 -10.49 -25.71 12.11
CA PHE A 9 -11.53 -24.71 11.90
C PHE A 9 -11.40 -24.06 10.50
N PRO A 10 -11.57 -24.84 9.41
CA PRO A 10 -11.37 -24.34 8.04
C PRO A 10 -12.32 -23.18 7.70
N ASP A 11 -13.48 -23.08 8.36
CA ASP A 11 -14.42 -21.97 8.21
C ASP A 11 -13.84 -20.61 8.69
N ARG A 12 -12.76 -20.63 9.47
CA ARG A 12 -12.03 -19.46 9.95
C ARG A 12 -10.79 -19.11 9.13
N ASP A 13 -10.50 -19.87 8.08
CA ASP A 13 -9.49 -19.49 7.11
C ASP A 13 -9.82 -18.10 6.55
N VAL A 14 -8.80 -17.28 6.40
CA VAL A 14 -8.97 -15.90 5.95
C VAL A 14 -8.81 -15.82 4.44
N VAL A 15 -9.87 -15.46 3.76
CA VAL A 15 -9.89 -15.33 2.30
C VAL A 15 -9.97 -13.88 1.86
N VAL A 16 -9.39 -13.58 0.71
CA VAL A 16 -9.51 -12.27 0.06
C VAL A 16 -10.67 -12.35 -0.92
N THR A 17 -11.75 -11.65 -0.63
CA THR A 17 -12.94 -11.65 -1.48
C THR A 17 -13.01 -10.46 -2.42
N GLY A 18 -12.31 -9.37 -2.08
CA GLY A 18 -12.27 -8.20 -2.95
C GLY A 18 -11.05 -7.33 -2.68
N PHE A 19 -10.71 -6.52 -3.67
CA PHE A 19 -9.61 -5.54 -3.56
C PHE A 19 -9.85 -4.36 -4.50
N GLY A 20 -9.23 -3.23 -4.15
CA GLY A 20 -9.20 -2.03 -4.95
C GLY A 20 -7.92 -1.23 -4.72
N ALA A 21 -7.53 -0.44 -5.70
CA ALA A 21 -6.33 0.41 -5.61
C ALA A 21 -6.51 1.71 -6.40
N VAL A 22 -5.98 2.79 -5.83
CA VAL A 22 -5.82 4.10 -6.47
C VAL A 22 -4.34 4.45 -6.45
N THR A 23 -3.78 4.87 -7.57
CA THR A 23 -2.36 5.25 -7.70
C THR A 23 -2.19 6.34 -8.74
N GLY A 24 -0.97 6.83 -8.95
CA GLY A 24 -0.65 7.75 -10.05
C GLY A 24 -0.89 7.18 -11.46
N PHE A 25 -1.27 5.92 -11.60
CA PHE A 25 -1.69 5.34 -12.87
C PHE A 25 -3.19 5.45 -13.15
N GLY A 26 -4.00 5.66 -12.13
CA GLY A 26 -5.45 5.76 -12.26
C GLY A 26 -6.20 5.39 -10.98
N LEU A 27 -7.51 5.27 -11.12
CA LEU A 27 -8.46 5.14 -10.02
C LEU A 27 -8.91 3.69 -9.76
N SER A 28 -8.24 2.72 -10.39
CA SER A 28 -8.59 1.31 -10.23
C SER A 28 -7.36 0.39 -10.22
N SER A 29 -7.52 -0.76 -9.58
CA SER A 29 -6.52 -1.82 -9.58
C SER A 29 -6.24 -2.39 -10.97
N ASN A 30 -7.22 -2.30 -11.89
CA ASN A 30 -7.04 -2.72 -13.27
C ASN A 30 -6.15 -1.76 -14.07
N GLU A 31 -6.29 -0.44 -13.90
CA GLU A 31 -5.41 0.55 -14.53
C GLU A 31 -3.97 0.38 -14.05
N LEU A 32 -3.79 0.21 -12.73
CA LEU A 32 -2.49 -0.13 -12.16
C LEU A 32 -1.90 -1.40 -12.79
N TRP A 33 -2.68 -2.47 -12.88
CA TRP A 33 -2.23 -3.74 -13.46
C TRP A 33 -1.80 -3.59 -14.92
N GLN A 34 -2.60 -2.94 -15.75
CA GLN A 34 -2.29 -2.72 -17.17
C GLN A 34 -0.99 -1.93 -17.36
N ALA A 35 -0.82 -0.88 -16.56
CA ALA A 35 0.40 -0.07 -16.58
C ALA A 35 1.65 -0.86 -16.19
N LEU A 36 1.56 -1.70 -15.14
CA LEU A 36 2.65 -2.55 -14.70
C LEU A 36 3.01 -3.62 -15.75
N CYS A 37 2.00 -4.27 -16.34
CA CYS A 37 2.22 -5.24 -17.42
C CYS A 37 2.90 -4.60 -18.65
N SER A 38 2.61 -3.33 -18.91
CA SER A 38 3.19 -2.55 -20.01
C SER A 38 4.49 -1.85 -19.62
N ASN A 39 5.04 -2.16 -18.43
CA ASN A 39 6.26 -1.56 -17.88
C ASN A 39 6.26 -0.02 -17.91
N GLN A 40 5.09 0.59 -17.64
CA GLN A 40 4.92 2.04 -17.57
C GLN A 40 5.40 2.58 -16.23
N GLN A 41 5.59 3.91 -16.18
CA GLN A 41 6.01 4.62 -14.98
C GLN A 41 5.06 5.77 -14.70
N ALA A 42 4.66 5.94 -13.42
CA ALA A 42 3.81 7.03 -12.97
C ALA A 42 4.60 8.27 -12.53
N VAL A 43 5.89 8.11 -12.21
CA VAL A 43 6.74 9.24 -11.77
C VAL A 43 6.89 10.26 -12.88
N ARG A 44 6.60 11.53 -12.57
CA ARG A 44 6.66 12.69 -13.49
C ARG A 44 7.31 13.88 -12.79
N PRO A 45 7.94 14.80 -13.55
CA PRO A 45 8.23 16.13 -13.03
C PRO A 45 6.95 16.79 -12.52
N LEU A 46 7.02 17.39 -11.33
CA LEU A 46 5.91 18.12 -10.74
C LEU A 46 5.88 19.56 -11.28
N THR A 47 4.68 20.09 -11.45
CA THR A 47 4.44 21.49 -11.79
C THR A 47 4.17 22.31 -10.53
N PRO A 48 4.31 23.67 -10.58
CA PRO A 48 4.09 24.54 -9.42
C PRO A 48 2.69 24.47 -8.81
N ASP A 49 1.68 24.06 -9.58
CA ASP A 49 0.30 23.86 -9.12
C ASP A 49 0.09 22.51 -8.39
N GLN A 50 0.98 21.56 -8.59
CA GLN A 50 0.88 20.23 -7.97
C GLN A 50 1.53 20.14 -6.59
N ILE A 51 2.46 21.05 -6.26
CA ILE A 51 3.16 21.02 -4.99
C ILE A 51 3.47 22.44 -4.49
N ASP A 52 3.10 22.71 -3.24
CA ASP A 52 3.39 23.99 -2.60
C ASP A 52 4.90 24.20 -2.44
N HIS A 53 5.32 25.47 -2.47
CA HIS A 53 6.72 25.85 -2.32
C HIS A 53 7.65 25.24 -3.39
N TRP A 54 7.15 25.01 -4.62
CA TRP A 54 7.87 24.35 -5.70
C TRP A 54 9.25 24.97 -5.95
N ASP A 55 9.37 26.30 -6.07
CA ASP A 55 10.65 26.98 -6.34
C ASP A 55 11.67 26.72 -5.23
N ALA A 56 11.25 26.85 -3.97
CA ALA A 56 12.11 26.61 -2.81
C ALA A 56 12.54 25.14 -2.74
N LEU A 57 11.63 24.21 -3.04
CA LEU A 57 11.93 22.78 -3.08
C LEU A 57 12.89 22.47 -4.23
N ALA A 58 12.67 22.95 -5.44
CA ALA A 58 13.55 22.73 -6.59
C ALA A 58 14.97 23.26 -6.33
N GLN A 59 15.07 24.45 -5.71
CA GLN A 59 16.36 25.01 -5.30
C GLN A 59 17.04 24.15 -4.23
N TYR A 60 16.30 23.65 -3.25
CA TYR A 60 16.83 22.79 -2.19
C TYR A 60 17.28 21.42 -2.71
N LEU A 61 16.49 20.78 -3.56
CA LEU A 61 16.81 19.51 -4.19
C LEU A 61 17.93 19.60 -5.23
N LYS A 62 18.15 20.80 -5.79
CA LYS A 62 19.02 21.08 -6.95
C LYS A 62 18.61 20.27 -8.18
N GLN A 63 17.33 19.95 -8.30
CA GLN A 63 16.71 19.24 -9.42
C GLN A 63 15.22 19.55 -9.48
N VAL A 64 14.57 19.19 -10.60
CA VAL A 64 13.11 19.30 -10.73
C VAL A 64 12.43 18.33 -9.77
N PRO A 65 11.55 18.81 -8.85
CA PRO A 65 10.79 17.92 -7.99
C PRO A 65 9.98 16.92 -8.84
N SER A 66 10.03 15.64 -8.49
CA SER A 66 9.36 14.58 -9.26
C SER A 66 8.73 13.56 -8.33
N ALA A 67 7.50 13.15 -8.64
CA ALA A 67 6.74 12.17 -7.88
C ALA A 67 5.70 11.46 -8.76
N ALA A 68 5.10 10.40 -8.23
CA ALA A 68 3.90 9.77 -8.79
C ALA A 68 2.69 10.26 -8.00
N VAL A 69 2.05 11.30 -8.45
CA VAL A 69 0.90 11.93 -7.78
C VAL A 69 -0.42 11.41 -8.31
N VAL A 70 -1.44 11.46 -7.45
CA VAL A 70 -2.83 11.16 -7.78
C VAL A 70 -3.58 12.47 -8.03
N ASP A 71 -4.36 12.51 -9.11
CA ASP A 71 -5.21 13.65 -9.44
C ASP A 71 -6.39 13.74 -8.45
N GLN A 72 -6.33 14.72 -7.55
CA GLN A 72 -7.34 14.93 -6.52
C GLN A 72 -8.71 15.31 -7.10
N GLU A 73 -8.75 16.11 -8.15
CA GLU A 73 -10.04 16.55 -8.74
C GLU A 73 -10.75 15.35 -9.37
N LEU A 74 -10.00 14.51 -10.08
CA LEU A 74 -10.53 13.28 -10.69
C LEU A 74 -11.03 12.30 -9.61
N VAL A 75 -10.31 12.15 -8.50
CA VAL A 75 -10.75 11.30 -7.36
C VAL A 75 -12.05 11.83 -6.77
N LEU A 76 -12.14 13.13 -6.50
CA LEU A 76 -13.34 13.75 -5.95
C LEU A 76 -14.54 13.65 -6.88
N GLN A 77 -14.33 13.92 -8.18
CA GLN A 77 -15.38 13.78 -9.19
C GLN A 77 -15.92 12.34 -9.21
N SER A 78 -15.03 11.35 -9.24
CA SER A 78 -15.41 9.94 -9.24
C SER A 78 -16.18 9.53 -7.96
N LEU A 79 -15.77 10.03 -6.80
CA LEU A 79 -16.47 9.79 -5.54
C LEU A 79 -17.88 10.39 -5.54
N HIS A 80 -18.02 11.65 -5.97
CA HIS A 80 -19.31 12.31 -6.05
C HIS A 80 -20.27 11.56 -7.01
N GLU A 81 -19.75 11.09 -8.15
CA GLU A 81 -20.55 10.31 -9.10
C GLU A 81 -21.02 8.98 -8.47
N LYS A 82 -20.09 8.20 -7.92
CA LYS A 82 -20.37 6.87 -7.34
C LYS A 82 -21.31 6.93 -6.12
N LEU A 83 -21.24 7.99 -5.32
CA LEU A 83 -22.00 8.17 -4.08
C LEU A 83 -23.18 9.15 -4.23
N SER A 84 -23.48 9.63 -5.45
CA SER A 84 -24.52 10.63 -5.73
C SER A 84 -25.92 10.25 -5.25
N ARG A 85 -26.22 8.96 -5.16
CA ARG A 85 -27.52 8.42 -4.74
C ARG A 85 -27.53 7.84 -3.33
N ASP A 86 -26.41 7.89 -2.63
CA ASP A 86 -26.26 7.36 -1.29
C ASP A 86 -26.09 8.50 -0.27
N SER A 87 -27.10 8.72 0.58
CA SER A 87 -27.12 9.83 1.52
C SER A 87 -26.03 9.76 2.58
N ILE A 88 -25.65 8.55 3.03
CA ILE A 88 -24.53 8.34 3.96
C ILE A 88 -23.23 8.69 3.22
N GLY A 89 -23.07 8.18 2.01
CA GLY A 89 -21.90 8.46 1.17
C GLY A 89 -21.71 9.95 0.92
N GLN A 90 -22.77 10.69 0.58
CA GLN A 90 -22.72 12.14 0.41
C GLN A 90 -22.25 12.84 1.69
N SER A 91 -22.77 12.45 2.87
CA SER A 91 -22.33 12.99 4.17
C SER A 91 -20.87 12.66 4.44
N VAL A 92 -20.41 11.44 4.13
CA VAL A 92 -19.01 11.03 4.32
C VAL A 92 -18.08 11.82 3.41
N VAL A 93 -18.44 12.03 2.14
CA VAL A 93 -17.66 12.86 1.22
C VAL A 93 -17.60 14.32 1.69
N ALA A 94 -18.71 14.86 2.21
CA ALA A 94 -18.72 16.22 2.77
C ALA A 94 -17.78 16.37 3.99
N ASP A 95 -17.71 15.35 4.86
CA ASP A 95 -16.92 15.40 6.08
C ASP A 95 -15.45 15.00 5.91
N PHE A 96 -15.13 14.12 4.95
CA PHE A 96 -13.78 13.54 4.79
C PHE A 96 -13.18 13.74 3.40
N GLY A 97 -13.97 14.01 2.37
CA GLY A 97 -13.53 14.02 0.98
C GLY A 97 -12.61 15.17 0.59
N PHE A 98 -12.45 16.20 1.42
CA PHE A 98 -11.51 17.29 1.17
C PHE A 98 -10.04 16.86 1.27
N ASP A 99 -9.75 15.78 1.96
CA ASP A 99 -8.41 15.21 2.11
C ASP A 99 -8.18 14.06 1.12
N LEU A 100 -7.06 14.13 0.38
CA LEU A 100 -6.73 13.17 -0.67
C LEU A 100 -6.56 11.74 -0.13
N VAL A 101 -5.99 11.57 1.08
CA VAL A 101 -5.81 10.25 1.70
C VAL A 101 -7.17 9.58 1.93
N ASN A 102 -8.13 10.35 2.46
CA ASN A 102 -9.48 9.83 2.72
C ASN A 102 -10.22 9.51 1.41
N SER A 103 -10.12 10.41 0.43
CA SER A 103 -10.79 10.25 -0.86
C SER A 103 -10.29 9.05 -1.64
N MET A 104 -8.97 8.85 -1.70
CA MET A 104 -8.37 7.65 -2.32
C MET A 104 -8.78 6.38 -1.58
N THR A 105 -8.81 6.42 -0.24
CA THR A 105 -9.24 5.28 0.59
C THR A 105 -10.68 4.87 0.28
N LEU A 106 -11.59 5.85 0.25
CA LEU A 106 -13.01 5.59 -0.06
C LEU A 106 -13.19 5.05 -1.46
N LEU A 107 -12.46 5.58 -2.45
CA LEU A 107 -12.56 5.12 -3.82
C LEU A 107 -12.03 3.68 -3.99
N ALA A 108 -10.89 3.37 -3.37
CA ALA A 108 -10.34 2.02 -3.33
C ALA A 108 -11.29 1.04 -2.58
N LEU A 109 -11.96 1.49 -1.52
CA LEU A 109 -12.97 0.71 -0.82
C LEU A 109 -14.18 0.38 -1.71
N LEU A 110 -14.68 1.35 -2.47
CA LEU A 110 -15.80 1.11 -3.39
C LEU A 110 -15.44 0.08 -4.47
N GLU A 111 -14.23 0.14 -5.01
CA GLU A 111 -13.73 -0.89 -5.92
C GLU A 111 -13.59 -2.25 -5.22
N ALA A 112 -13.05 -2.28 -4.00
CA ALA A 112 -12.89 -3.51 -3.23
C ALA A 112 -14.25 -4.20 -2.93
N LEU A 113 -15.29 -3.43 -2.62
CA LEU A 113 -16.65 -3.96 -2.48
C LEU A 113 -17.19 -4.50 -3.81
N GLN A 114 -17.00 -3.75 -4.88
CA GLN A 114 -17.43 -4.18 -6.22
C GLN A 114 -16.75 -5.50 -6.63
N THR A 115 -15.45 -5.65 -6.41
CA THR A 115 -14.71 -6.88 -6.71
C THR A 115 -15.10 -8.03 -5.78
N ALA A 116 -15.52 -7.73 -4.54
CA ALA A 116 -16.11 -8.71 -3.62
C ALA A 116 -17.55 -9.12 -3.99
N GLY A 117 -18.16 -8.50 -5.00
CA GLY A 117 -19.55 -8.72 -5.38
C GLY A 117 -20.53 -8.20 -4.32
N LEU A 118 -20.19 -7.11 -3.63
CA LEU A 118 -21.00 -6.49 -2.57
C LEU A 118 -21.43 -5.08 -2.97
N THR A 119 -22.69 -4.80 -2.76
CA THR A 119 -23.22 -3.43 -2.75
C THR A 119 -22.93 -2.76 -1.38
N LEU A 120 -22.98 -1.42 -1.31
CA LEU A 120 -22.88 -0.71 -0.04
C LEU A 120 -24.00 -1.11 0.95
N GLU A 121 -25.21 -1.35 0.43
CA GLU A 121 -26.34 -1.75 1.25
C GLU A 121 -26.14 -3.12 1.89
N GLU A 122 -25.66 -4.11 1.13
CA GLU A 122 -25.31 -5.43 1.66
C GLU A 122 -24.16 -5.36 2.66
N ALA A 123 -23.11 -4.60 2.33
CA ALA A 123 -21.95 -4.44 3.19
C ALA A 123 -22.33 -3.84 4.57
N ARG A 124 -23.27 -2.89 4.61
CA ARG A 124 -23.78 -2.27 5.83
C ARG A 124 -24.54 -3.21 6.75
N GLN A 125 -24.94 -4.38 6.27
CA GLN A 125 -25.63 -5.39 7.09
C GLN A 125 -24.66 -6.30 7.84
N PHE A 126 -23.37 -6.26 7.49
CA PHE A 126 -22.37 -7.11 8.14
C PHE A 126 -21.76 -6.43 9.37
N ASN A 127 -21.48 -7.22 10.41
CA ASN A 127 -20.62 -6.76 11.50
C ASN A 127 -19.15 -6.76 11.03
N MET A 128 -18.73 -5.66 10.44
CA MET A 128 -17.39 -5.51 9.86
C MET A 128 -16.39 -4.91 10.83
N GLY A 129 -15.18 -5.48 10.86
CA GLY A 129 -13.98 -4.78 11.34
C GLY A 129 -13.42 -3.85 10.28
N CYS A 130 -12.67 -2.84 10.70
CA CYS A 130 -12.02 -1.90 9.80
C CYS A 130 -10.60 -1.59 10.30
N VAL A 131 -9.60 -2.10 9.60
CA VAL A 131 -8.17 -1.87 9.93
C VAL A 131 -7.52 -1.18 8.75
N VAL A 132 -7.55 0.15 8.76
CA VAL A 132 -7.03 0.98 7.66
C VAL A 132 -6.05 2.01 8.22
N GLY A 133 -4.81 1.98 7.72
CA GLY A 133 -3.73 2.79 8.24
C GLY A 133 -3.20 3.84 7.26
N THR A 134 -2.39 4.71 7.78
CA THR A 134 -1.54 5.65 7.02
C THR A 134 -0.20 5.81 7.72
N SER A 135 0.85 6.24 7.01
CA SER A 135 2.15 6.41 7.65
C SER A 135 2.22 7.63 8.60
N LYS A 136 1.31 8.56 8.44
CA LYS A 136 1.23 9.83 9.20
C LYS A 136 -0.14 10.49 9.03
N PRO A 137 -0.53 11.47 9.89
CA PRO A 137 -1.71 12.29 9.63
C PRO A 137 -1.58 13.09 8.34
N SER A 138 -2.69 13.63 7.84
CA SER A 138 -2.68 14.48 6.66
C SER A 138 -1.87 15.76 6.90
N LEU A 139 -0.67 15.82 6.33
CA LEU A 139 0.17 17.01 6.41
C LEU A 139 -0.46 18.18 5.68
N ARG A 140 -1.17 17.93 4.58
CA ARG A 140 -1.90 18.97 3.85
C ARG A 140 -2.93 19.65 4.75
N ALA A 141 -3.78 18.88 5.43
CA ALA A 141 -4.77 19.44 6.34
C ALA A 141 -4.13 20.27 7.48
N ILE A 142 -2.98 19.82 7.98
CA ILE A 142 -2.21 20.53 9.00
C ILE A 142 -1.65 21.84 8.43
N GLU A 143 -1.01 21.81 7.26
CA GLU A 143 -0.42 22.99 6.60
C GLU A 143 -1.50 24.01 6.25
N ASP A 144 -2.63 23.59 5.70
CA ASP A 144 -3.77 24.45 5.37
C ASP A 144 -4.36 25.11 6.62
N TRP A 145 -4.48 24.38 7.71
CA TRP A 145 -4.94 24.96 8.98
C TRP A 145 -3.98 26.03 9.53
N PHE A 146 -2.67 25.76 9.50
CA PHE A 146 -1.69 26.76 9.92
C PHE A 146 -1.72 28.01 9.02
N ALA A 147 -1.91 27.85 7.71
CA ALA A 147 -2.04 28.97 6.79
C ALA A 147 -3.26 29.84 7.13
N MET A 148 -4.41 29.22 7.39
CA MET A 148 -5.64 29.92 7.78
C MET A 148 -5.48 30.68 9.11
N THR A 149 -4.94 30.05 10.15
CA THR A 149 -4.80 30.65 11.48
C THR A 149 -3.75 31.77 11.51
N SER A 150 -2.76 31.72 10.60
CA SER A 150 -1.71 32.75 10.47
C SER A 150 -2.07 33.92 9.53
N GLY A 151 -3.29 33.95 8.98
CA GLY A 151 -3.74 35.00 8.04
C GLY A 151 -3.07 34.91 6.65
N ARG A 152 -2.42 33.78 6.32
CA ARG A 152 -1.89 33.51 4.99
C ARG A 152 -2.99 32.94 4.10
N GLN A 153 -2.94 33.26 2.80
CA GLN A 153 -3.85 32.59 1.85
C GLN A 153 -3.56 31.08 1.84
N SER A 154 -4.56 30.27 2.23
CA SER A 154 -4.54 28.83 2.02
C SER A 154 -5.10 28.53 0.63
N GLY A 155 -4.59 27.51 -0.04
CA GLY A 155 -5.16 27.04 -1.31
C GLY A 155 -6.57 26.42 -1.17
N LEU A 156 -7.09 26.30 0.07
CA LEU A 156 -8.47 25.88 0.33
C LEU A 156 -9.39 27.11 0.38
N GLU A 157 -10.48 27.05 -0.36
CA GLU A 157 -11.60 27.97 -0.16
C GLU A 157 -12.09 27.80 1.29
N VAL A 158 -12.03 28.89 2.07
CA VAL A 158 -12.47 28.95 3.49
C VAL A 158 -13.88 28.38 3.70
N GLY A 159 -14.72 28.37 2.66
CA GLY A 159 -16.05 27.76 2.66
C GLY A 159 -16.09 26.24 2.78
N ARG A 160 -15.01 25.51 2.45
CA ARG A 160 -14.96 24.02 2.55
C ARG A 160 -14.60 23.53 3.95
N LEU A 161 -13.90 24.33 4.75
CA LEU A 161 -13.56 24.01 6.15
C LEU A 161 -14.60 24.55 7.15
N GLY A 162 -15.73 25.05 6.70
CA GLY A 162 -16.74 25.79 7.47
C GLY A 162 -17.49 25.00 8.56
N HIS A 163 -17.18 23.73 8.77
CA HIS A 163 -17.70 22.97 9.91
C HIS A 163 -16.55 22.64 10.87
N GLU A 164 -16.64 23.09 12.11
CA GLU A 164 -15.68 22.79 13.19
C GLU A 164 -15.35 21.30 13.32
N ASN A 165 -16.29 20.43 12.94
CA ASN A 165 -16.11 18.98 12.92
C ASN A 165 -15.19 18.47 11.80
N THR A 166 -15.07 19.18 10.69
CA THR A 166 -14.32 18.76 9.50
C THR A 166 -12.81 18.78 9.76
N PHE A 167 -12.34 19.77 10.52
CA PHE A 167 -10.93 19.94 10.85
C PHE A 167 -10.43 18.82 11.77
N GLY A 168 -11.16 18.53 12.86
CA GLY A 168 -10.79 17.46 13.79
C GLY A 168 -10.73 16.07 13.13
N SER A 169 -11.48 15.87 12.04
CA SER A 169 -11.49 14.60 11.32
C SER A 169 -10.24 14.34 10.49
N ALA A 170 -9.54 15.38 10.03
CA ALA A 170 -8.34 15.21 9.18
C ALA A 170 -7.01 15.22 9.94
N LEU A 171 -6.99 15.78 11.15
CA LEU A 171 -5.76 15.91 11.95
C LEU A 171 -5.26 14.58 12.51
N LEU A 172 -6.14 13.63 12.74
CA LEU A 172 -5.77 12.36 13.32
C LEU A 172 -5.45 11.34 12.22
N PRO A 173 -4.45 10.48 12.40
CA PRO A 173 -4.08 9.48 11.39
C PRO A 173 -5.19 8.47 11.10
N ASP A 174 -6.17 8.31 12.02
CA ASP A 174 -7.31 7.41 11.87
C ASP A 174 -8.44 7.96 10.98
N ALA A 175 -8.29 9.13 10.36
CA ALA A 175 -9.32 9.75 9.53
C ALA A 175 -9.79 8.83 8.39
N CYS A 176 -8.87 8.20 7.68
CA CYS A 176 -9.21 7.27 6.60
C CYS A 176 -9.98 6.02 7.10
N GLN A 177 -9.60 5.48 8.27
CA GLN A 177 -10.32 4.38 8.91
C GLN A 177 -11.73 4.79 9.33
N ARG A 178 -11.88 5.97 9.95
CA ARG A 178 -13.20 6.50 10.35
C ARG A 178 -14.10 6.78 9.15
N ALA A 179 -13.55 7.29 8.04
CA ALA A 179 -14.29 7.48 6.80
C ALA A 179 -14.89 6.15 6.28
N CYS A 180 -14.08 5.08 6.30
CA CYS A 180 -14.55 3.73 5.94
C CYS A 180 -15.64 3.23 6.89
N CYS A 181 -15.44 3.35 8.20
CA CYS A 181 -16.44 2.93 9.19
C CYS A 181 -17.77 3.66 9.02
N ARG A 182 -17.74 4.97 8.78
CA ARG A 182 -18.97 5.74 8.54
C ARG A 182 -19.67 5.36 7.26
N LEU A 183 -18.91 5.19 6.15
CA LEU A 183 -19.49 4.79 4.88
C LEU A 183 -20.20 3.43 4.97
N LEU A 184 -19.61 2.49 5.71
CA LEU A 184 -20.12 1.12 5.86
C LEU A 184 -21.03 0.93 7.08
N ASN A 185 -21.23 1.96 7.91
CA ASN A 185 -21.90 1.80 9.19
C ASN A 185 -21.29 0.65 10.03
N ALA A 186 -19.95 0.50 9.95
CA ALA A 186 -19.25 -0.61 10.59
C ALA A 186 -19.22 -0.45 12.12
N THR A 187 -19.64 -1.50 12.82
CA THR A 187 -19.74 -1.54 14.30
C THR A 187 -18.72 -2.45 14.96
N GLY A 188 -17.94 -3.20 14.17
CA GLY A 188 -16.84 -4.02 14.65
C GLY A 188 -15.60 -3.18 15.03
N PRO A 189 -14.51 -3.84 15.49
CA PRO A 189 -13.28 -3.15 15.88
C PRO A 189 -12.71 -2.26 14.77
N GLY A 190 -12.41 -0.99 15.11
CA GLY A 190 -11.73 -0.04 14.24
C GLY A 190 -10.31 0.18 14.72
N GLN A 191 -9.31 0.03 13.83
CA GLN A 191 -7.90 0.22 14.14
C GLN A 191 -7.21 1.01 13.00
N CYS A 192 -6.25 1.84 13.37
CA CYS A 192 -5.40 2.56 12.41
C CYS A 192 -3.92 2.31 12.76
N PRO A 193 -3.27 1.30 12.18
CA PRO A 193 -1.83 1.12 12.36
C PRO A 193 -1.05 2.27 11.72
N VAL A 194 0.04 2.66 12.38
CA VAL A 194 1.03 3.62 11.89
C VAL A 194 2.40 2.98 12.04
N ALA A 195 2.99 2.53 10.94
CA ALA A 195 4.25 1.76 10.90
C ALA A 195 5.08 2.08 9.65
N ALA A 196 5.16 3.36 9.30
CA ALA A 196 5.87 3.85 8.11
C ALA A 196 5.49 3.05 6.85
N CYS A 197 6.49 2.52 6.10
CA CYS A 197 6.24 1.81 4.85
C CYS A 197 5.62 0.41 5.02
N ALA A 198 5.59 -0.14 6.24
CA ALA A 198 5.00 -1.43 6.55
C ALA A 198 3.51 -1.35 6.96
N THR A 199 2.96 -0.14 7.09
CA THR A 199 1.60 0.13 7.59
C THR A 199 0.54 -0.74 6.91
N GLY A 200 0.52 -0.78 5.57
CA GLY A 200 -0.50 -1.51 4.82
C GLY A 200 -0.47 -3.01 5.07
N LEU A 201 0.73 -3.60 5.14
CA LEU A 201 0.85 -5.04 5.38
C LEU A 201 0.49 -5.40 6.83
N ILE A 202 0.84 -4.55 7.80
CA ILE A 202 0.41 -4.70 9.19
C ILE A 202 -1.11 -4.62 9.32
N ALA A 203 -1.75 -3.68 8.61
CA ALA A 203 -3.21 -3.57 8.61
C ALA A 203 -3.88 -4.85 8.12
N VAL A 204 -3.36 -5.46 7.06
CA VAL A 204 -3.86 -6.75 6.53
C VAL A 204 -3.72 -7.86 7.57
N LEU A 205 -2.55 -7.97 8.22
CA LEU A 205 -2.33 -9.01 9.24
C LEU A 205 -3.21 -8.82 10.47
N GLN A 206 -3.41 -7.59 10.93
CA GLN A 206 -4.29 -7.31 12.07
C GLN A 206 -5.76 -7.65 11.74
N GLY A 207 -6.25 -7.30 10.55
CA GLY A 207 -7.60 -7.68 10.12
C GLY A 207 -7.76 -9.18 9.96
N ALA A 208 -6.76 -9.87 9.41
CA ALA A 208 -6.74 -11.33 9.33
C ALA A 208 -6.80 -11.98 10.73
N MET A 209 -6.10 -11.42 11.71
CA MET A 209 -6.17 -11.88 13.12
C MET A 209 -7.58 -11.75 13.70
N LEU A 210 -8.26 -10.61 13.47
CA LEU A 210 -9.64 -10.40 13.96
C LEU A 210 -10.61 -11.45 13.39
N ILE A 211 -10.47 -11.80 12.11
CA ILE A 211 -11.30 -12.83 11.48
C ILE A 211 -10.95 -14.23 12.01
N HIS A 212 -9.67 -14.57 12.03
CA HIS A 212 -9.21 -15.89 12.48
C HIS A 212 -9.61 -16.18 13.94
N GLN A 213 -9.55 -15.17 14.81
CA GLN A 213 -9.97 -15.24 16.20
C GLN A 213 -11.50 -15.23 16.37
N GLY A 214 -12.28 -15.04 15.32
CA GLY A 214 -13.73 -15.02 15.36
C GLY A 214 -14.34 -13.74 15.96
N VAL A 215 -13.59 -12.65 16.03
CA VAL A 215 -14.09 -11.35 16.50
C VAL A 215 -15.05 -10.74 15.48
N VAL A 216 -14.74 -10.88 14.19
CA VAL A 216 -15.60 -10.53 13.05
C VAL A 216 -15.52 -11.61 11.98
N ASP A 217 -16.49 -11.64 11.07
CA ASP A 217 -16.44 -12.48 9.87
C ASP A 217 -15.94 -11.74 8.64
N VAL A 218 -16.01 -10.41 8.63
CA VAL A 218 -15.60 -9.54 7.54
C VAL A 218 -14.74 -8.40 8.07
N CYS A 219 -13.67 -8.07 7.38
CA CYS A 219 -12.81 -6.95 7.75
C CYS A 219 -12.35 -6.18 6.49
N VAL A 220 -12.55 -4.87 6.51
CA VAL A 220 -11.91 -3.95 5.57
C VAL A 220 -10.49 -3.70 6.06
N VAL A 221 -9.51 -3.95 5.21
CA VAL A 221 -8.09 -3.77 5.55
C VAL A 221 -7.34 -3.02 4.47
N GLY A 222 -6.30 -2.31 4.86
CA GLY A 222 -5.43 -1.65 3.89
C GLY A 222 -4.83 -0.35 4.40
N SER A 223 -4.45 0.50 3.46
CA SER A 223 -3.77 1.76 3.79
C SER A 223 -3.81 2.74 2.63
N ALA A 224 -3.60 4.02 2.97
CA ALA A 224 -3.45 5.10 2.02
C ALA A 224 -2.33 6.06 2.45
N ASP A 225 -1.72 6.73 1.49
CA ASP A 225 -0.71 7.77 1.75
C ASP A 225 -0.67 8.81 0.62
N ALA A 226 -0.60 10.09 0.97
CA ALA A 226 -0.45 11.20 0.05
C ALA A 226 0.70 12.10 0.55
N SER A 227 1.91 11.76 0.17
CA SER A 227 3.15 12.33 0.71
C SER A 227 3.98 13.11 -0.31
N ALA A 228 3.47 13.38 -1.49
CA ALA A 228 4.13 14.25 -2.46
C ALA A 228 4.04 15.72 -2.03
N ARG A 229 4.61 16.05 -0.86
CA ARG A 229 4.64 17.39 -0.24
C ARG A 229 6.06 17.88 -0.13
N ALA A 230 6.25 19.19 -0.27
CA ALA A 230 7.57 19.79 -0.21
C ALA A 230 8.32 19.45 1.09
N SER A 231 7.64 19.50 2.23
CA SER A 231 8.20 19.17 3.55
C SER A 231 8.70 17.71 3.63
N VAL A 232 7.95 16.77 3.09
CA VAL A 232 8.30 15.34 3.07
C VAL A 232 9.45 15.07 2.10
N MET A 233 9.38 15.62 0.89
CA MET A 233 10.43 15.44 -0.12
C MET A 233 11.75 16.05 0.36
N ALA A 234 11.73 17.22 0.99
CA ALA A 234 12.92 17.83 1.57
C ALA A 234 13.52 16.96 2.70
N ALA A 235 12.67 16.37 3.56
CA ALA A 235 13.11 15.47 4.62
C ALA A 235 13.78 14.21 4.05
N PHE A 236 13.17 13.54 3.06
CA PHE A 236 13.75 12.36 2.41
C PHE A 236 15.01 12.68 1.60
N HIS A 237 15.07 13.86 0.97
CA HIS A 237 16.30 14.32 0.32
C HIS A 237 17.44 14.45 1.34
N ARG A 238 17.17 15.05 2.50
CA ARG A 238 18.16 15.18 3.60
C ARG A 238 18.62 13.82 4.12
N LEU A 239 17.75 12.83 4.16
CA LEU A 239 18.09 11.44 4.52
C LEU A 239 18.90 10.71 3.44
N GLY A 240 19.00 11.29 2.22
CA GLY A 240 19.75 10.68 1.12
C GLY A 240 19.07 9.45 0.51
N VAL A 241 17.74 9.35 0.62
CA VAL A 241 16.96 8.20 0.11
C VAL A 241 16.18 8.51 -1.17
N LEU A 242 16.09 9.80 -1.57
CA LEU A 242 15.52 10.17 -2.86
C LEU A 242 16.53 9.99 -3.99
N SER A 243 16.07 9.47 -5.12
CA SER A 243 16.86 9.38 -6.34
C SER A 243 17.26 10.76 -6.84
N ARG A 244 18.47 10.84 -7.37
CA ARG A 244 19.06 12.04 -7.99
C ARG A 244 19.16 11.90 -9.51
N ALA A 245 18.48 10.92 -10.10
CA ALA A 245 18.51 10.71 -11.54
C ALA A 245 17.95 11.93 -12.27
N GLU A 246 18.67 12.40 -13.30
CA GLU A 246 18.26 13.53 -14.15
C GLU A 246 16.92 13.26 -14.85
N ASN A 247 16.71 12.01 -15.28
CA ASN A 247 15.43 11.56 -15.82
C ASN A 247 14.62 10.88 -14.69
N PRO A 248 13.55 11.49 -14.19
CA PRO A 248 12.75 10.93 -13.10
C PRO A 248 12.21 9.53 -13.39
N GLY A 249 11.84 9.26 -14.64
CA GLY A 249 11.37 7.95 -15.07
C GLY A 249 12.39 6.82 -14.89
N SER A 250 13.70 7.13 -14.85
CA SER A 250 14.75 6.13 -14.61
C SER A 250 15.31 6.16 -13.19
N GLY A 251 14.71 6.92 -12.27
CA GLY A 251 15.28 7.16 -10.94
C GLY A 251 15.18 5.95 -10.01
N CYS A 252 13.98 5.53 -9.69
CA CYS A 252 13.81 4.36 -8.83
C CYS A 252 14.06 3.08 -9.61
N ARG A 253 15.10 2.34 -9.22
CA ARG A 253 15.55 1.10 -9.90
C ARG A 253 15.94 0.02 -8.87
N PRO A 254 14.95 -0.67 -8.31
CA PRO A 254 15.20 -1.66 -7.26
C PRO A 254 16.18 -2.75 -7.73
N PHE A 255 17.18 -3.06 -6.88
CA PHE A 255 18.21 -4.08 -7.06
C PHE A 255 19.18 -3.86 -8.25
N ASP A 256 19.02 -2.78 -9.01
CA ASP A 256 19.95 -2.41 -10.09
C ASP A 256 21.28 -1.88 -9.50
N VAL A 257 22.39 -2.13 -10.18
CA VAL A 257 23.73 -1.67 -9.73
C VAL A 257 23.82 -0.15 -9.63
N ASN A 258 23.07 0.56 -10.46
CA ASN A 258 23.05 2.03 -10.52
C ASN A 258 21.92 2.67 -9.68
N ARG A 259 21.32 1.91 -8.74
CA ARG A 259 20.27 2.45 -7.86
C ARG A 259 20.83 3.52 -6.93
N ASP A 260 20.03 4.56 -6.70
CA ASP A 260 20.42 5.69 -5.86
C ASP A 260 19.29 6.21 -4.94
N GLY A 261 18.15 5.48 -4.88
CA GLY A 261 17.00 5.85 -4.08
C GLY A 261 15.67 5.69 -4.80
N PHE A 262 14.63 6.32 -4.26
CA PHE A 262 13.28 6.28 -4.81
C PHE A 262 12.72 7.67 -5.11
N HIS A 263 11.61 7.73 -5.83
CA HIS A 263 10.70 8.89 -5.89
C HIS A 263 9.47 8.62 -5.02
N VAL A 264 8.91 9.67 -4.40
CA VAL A 264 7.67 9.56 -3.62
C VAL A 264 6.51 9.25 -4.59
N GLY A 265 5.59 8.40 -4.14
CA GLY A 265 4.33 8.13 -4.81
C GLY A 265 3.16 8.27 -3.84
N GLU A 266 1.97 8.47 -4.38
CA GLU A 266 0.70 8.55 -3.67
C GLU A 266 -0.22 7.41 -4.07
N GLY A 267 -1.06 6.94 -3.14
CA GLY A 267 -2.04 5.92 -3.46
C GLY A 267 -2.78 5.36 -2.24
N ALA A 268 -3.68 4.46 -2.54
CA ALA A 268 -4.43 3.66 -1.57
C ALA A 268 -4.60 2.23 -2.08
N GLY A 269 -4.57 1.27 -1.16
CA GLY A 269 -4.91 -0.12 -1.44
C GLY A 269 -5.80 -0.65 -0.34
N ILE A 270 -6.98 -1.15 -0.71
CA ILE A 270 -7.97 -1.71 0.22
C ILE A 270 -8.33 -3.13 -0.21
N LEU A 271 -8.44 -4.02 0.78
CA LEU A 271 -8.90 -5.39 0.59
C LEU A 271 -10.10 -5.65 1.48
N ILE A 272 -10.99 -6.53 1.01
CA ILE A 272 -12.04 -7.14 1.82
C ILE A 272 -11.56 -8.55 2.19
N LEU A 273 -11.37 -8.76 3.47
CA LEU A 273 -11.09 -10.08 4.03
C LEU A 273 -12.35 -10.66 4.62
N GLU A 274 -12.56 -11.95 4.42
CA GLU A 274 -13.69 -12.70 5.02
C GLU A 274 -13.21 -14.01 5.62
N SER A 275 -13.97 -14.51 6.60
CA SER A 275 -13.85 -15.93 6.96
C SER A 275 -14.36 -16.78 5.80
N ALA A 276 -13.69 -17.89 5.49
CA ALA A 276 -14.08 -18.79 4.40
C ALA A 276 -15.53 -19.25 4.53
N GLY A 277 -15.98 -19.52 5.79
CA GLY A 277 -17.35 -19.87 6.07
C GLY A 277 -18.35 -18.75 5.75
N HIS A 278 -18.03 -17.48 6.00
CA HIS A 278 -18.88 -16.33 5.65
C HIS A 278 -18.98 -16.18 4.13
N ALA A 279 -17.85 -16.14 3.44
CA ALA A 279 -17.81 -16.03 1.98
C ALA A 279 -18.63 -17.14 1.31
N SER A 280 -18.47 -18.40 1.76
CA SER A 280 -19.22 -19.55 1.25
C SER A 280 -20.73 -19.42 1.49
N ARG A 281 -21.16 -18.99 2.67
CA ARG A 281 -22.61 -18.79 2.98
C ARG A 281 -23.29 -17.75 2.08
N ARG A 282 -22.56 -16.72 1.64
CA ARG A 282 -23.09 -15.74 0.69
C ARG A 282 -22.86 -16.11 -0.78
N GLY A 283 -22.36 -17.34 -1.05
CA GLY A 283 -22.14 -17.86 -2.41
C GLY A 283 -20.94 -17.26 -3.13
N HIS A 284 -20.01 -16.65 -2.42
CA HIS A 284 -18.78 -16.11 -3.00
C HIS A 284 -17.63 -17.14 -2.90
N HIS A 285 -17.00 -17.43 -4.03
CA HIS A 285 -15.83 -18.29 -4.10
C HIS A 285 -14.57 -17.45 -4.21
N ALA A 286 -13.81 -17.37 -3.11
CA ALA A 286 -12.51 -16.72 -3.11
C ALA A 286 -11.41 -17.77 -3.36
N ASP A 287 -10.58 -17.52 -4.36
CA ASP A 287 -9.46 -18.42 -4.74
C ASP A 287 -8.15 -18.09 -3.99
N VAL A 288 -8.06 -16.93 -3.35
CA VAL A 288 -6.87 -16.47 -2.64
C VAL A 288 -7.15 -16.35 -1.15
N ARG A 289 -6.24 -16.92 -0.34
CA ARG A 289 -6.28 -16.80 1.12
C ARG A 289 -5.01 -16.16 1.67
N VAL A 290 -5.15 -15.48 2.80
CA VAL A 290 -4.03 -15.03 3.64
C VAL A 290 -3.65 -16.20 4.53
N ALA A 291 -2.59 -16.92 4.16
CA ALA A 291 -2.21 -18.17 4.83
C ALA A 291 -1.46 -17.93 6.14
N GLY A 292 -0.70 -16.83 6.21
CA GLY A 292 0.06 -16.50 7.41
C GLY A 292 0.73 -15.15 7.34
N GLY A 293 1.32 -14.75 8.46
CA GLY A 293 2.06 -13.52 8.59
C GLY A 293 3.15 -13.58 9.65
N ALA A 294 4.14 -12.74 9.49
CA ALA A 294 5.20 -12.50 10.48
C ALA A 294 5.48 -11.00 10.57
N TRP A 295 5.72 -10.54 11.78
CA TRP A 295 6.04 -9.15 12.04
C TRP A 295 7.11 -9.09 13.13
N LEU A 296 8.33 -8.68 12.74
CA LEU A 296 9.48 -8.58 13.60
C LEU A 296 10.03 -7.15 13.60
N THR A 297 10.91 -6.86 14.54
CA THR A 297 11.58 -5.56 14.65
C THR A 297 13.08 -5.73 14.43
N ASP A 298 13.64 -4.92 13.53
CA ASP A 298 15.08 -4.70 13.39
C ASP A 298 15.49 -3.58 14.38
N PRO A 299 16.30 -3.87 15.41
CA PRO A 299 16.68 -2.88 16.42
C PRO A 299 17.85 -2.00 16.01
N THR A 300 18.37 -2.10 14.79
CA THR A 300 19.60 -1.42 14.34
C THR A 300 19.50 0.11 14.42
N GLY A 301 18.32 0.68 14.14
CA GLY A 301 18.10 2.12 14.29
C GLY A 301 16.79 2.62 13.68
N LEU A 302 16.56 3.94 13.77
CA LEU A 302 15.30 4.52 13.25
C LEU A 302 15.20 4.43 11.73
N THR A 303 16.29 4.72 11.01
CA THR A 303 16.36 4.70 9.54
C THR A 303 17.44 3.76 9.02
N GLN A 304 18.24 3.20 9.92
CA GLN A 304 19.24 2.18 9.61
C GLN A 304 18.57 0.81 9.53
N ILE A 305 19.19 -0.07 8.78
CA ILE A 305 18.70 -1.44 8.58
C ILE A 305 19.90 -2.40 8.70
N ASP A 306 19.68 -3.57 9.27
CA ASP A 306 20.70 -4.62 9.33
C ASP A 306 20.98 -5.19 7.94
N ALA A 307 22.11 -4.78 7.36
CA ALA A 307 22.54 -5.22 6.03
C ALA A 307 22.74 -6.74 5.89
N THR A 308 22.84 -7.47 7.01
CA THR A 308 22.98 -8.94 6.98
C THR A 308 21.72 -9.65 6.54
N GLY A 309 20.55 -8.99 6.65
CA GLY A 309 19.24 -9.54 6.31
C GLY A 309 18.73 -10.59 7.31
N ALA A 310 19.32 -10.69 8.51
CA ALA A 310 18.95 -11.72 9.49
C ALA A 310 17.49 -11.62 9.95
N VAL A 311 16.94 -10.39 10.08
CA VAL A 311 15.53 -10.21 10.44
C VAL A 311 14.61 -10.57 9.28
N VAL A 312 15.00 -10.29 8.04
CA VAL A 312 14.24 -10.69 6.83
C VAL A 312 14.21 -12.22 6.73
N GLU A 313 15.36 -12.92 6.92
CA GLU A 313 15.42 -14.37 7.01
C GLU A 313 14.44 -14.90 8.08
N SER A 314 14.51 -14.35 9.30
CA SER A 314 13.62 -14.77 10.40
C SER A 314 12.13 -14.55 10.11
N VAL A 315 11.78 -13.52 9.36
CA VAL A 315 10.40 -13.30 8.90
C VAL A 315 10.00 -14.38 7.89
N LEU A 316 10.86 -14.69 6.92
CA LEU A 316 10.60 -15.73 5.93
C LEU A 316 10.50 -17.11 6.57
N ASP A 317 11.36 -17.44 7.53
CA ASP A 317 11.31 -18.71 8.29
C ASP A 317 9.97 -18.84 9.03
N GLN A 318 9.44 -17.74 9.58
CA GLN A 318 8.12 -17.75 10.22
C GLN A 318 6.95 -17.83 9.23
N LEU A 319 7.17 -17.52 7.95
CA LEU A 319 6.14 -17.69 6.92
C LEU A 319 6.12 -19.11 6.33
N GLU A 320 7.13 -19.91 6.64
CA GLU A 320 7.25 -21.27 6.08
C GLU A 320 6.20 -22.18 6.70
N ASP A 321 5.38 -22.79 5.84
CA ASP A 321 4.30 -23.70 6.19
C ASP A 321 4.46 -25.09 5.51
N GLY A 322 5.66 -25.38 5.01
CA GLY A 322 6.00 -26.59 4.27
C GLY A 322 5.67 -26.53 2.78
N ARG A 323 5.18 -25.39 2.27
CA ARG A 323 4.97 -25.14 0.84
C ARG A 323 6.06 -24.21 0.31
N LEU A 324 6.52 -24.45 -0.92
CA LEU A 324 7.48 -23.59 -1.58
C LEU A 324 6.86 -22.22 -1.89
N THR A 325 7.65 -21.17 -1.83
CA THR A 325 7.30 -19.85 -2.37
C THR A 325 7.53 -19.85 -3.87
N ASP A 326 6.46 -19.66 -4.66
CA ASP A 326 6.56 -19.61 -6.12
C ASP A 326 6.95 -18.23 -6.63
N LEU A 327 6.66 -17.18 -5.85
CA LEU A 327 6.90 -15.78 -6.21
C LEU A 327 7.11 -14.93 -4.97
N CYS A 328 8.07 -14.00 -5.01
CA CYS A 328 8.25 -12.97 -4.00
C CYS A 328 7.84 -11.59 -4.53
N SER A 329 6.94 -10.92 -3.81
CA SER A 329 6.72 -9.48 -3.94
C SER A 329 7.59 -8.78 -2.92
N VAL A 330 8.70 -8.21 -3.39
CA VAL A 330 9.73 -7.62 -2.54
C VAL A 330 9.40 -6.18 -2.14
N HIS A 331 10.07 -5.67 -1.11
CA HIS A 331 9.96 -4.26 -0.75
C HIS A 331 10.64 -3.37 -1.79
N GLY A 332 11.91 -3.63 -2.11
CA GLY A 332 12.62 -3.08 -3.26
C GLY A 332 12.51 -1.57 -3.41
N THR A 333 13.19 -0.79 -2.56
CA THR A 333 13.09 0.69 -2.59
C THR A 333 14.04 1.34 -3.59
N GLY A 334 15.03 0.61 -4.11
CA GLY A 334 16.11 1.19 -4.90
C GLY A 334 17.14 1.93 -4.05
N THR A 335 17.09 1.83 -2.73
CA THR A 335 18.17 2.30 -1.84
C THR A 335 19.17 1.18 -1.58
N ILE A 336 20.46 1.52 -1.55
CA ILE A 336 21.52 0.52 -1.35
C ILE A 336 21.31 -0.30 -0.08
N PRO A 337 21.04 0.30 1.12
CA PRO A 337 20.91 -0.47 2.35
C PRO A 337 19.71 -1.44 2.35
N ASN A 338 18.54 -0.97 1.87
CA ASN A 338 17.34 -1.80 1.84
C ASN A 338 17.50 -3.00 0.92
N ASP A 339 17.92 -2.73 -0.31
CA ASP A 339 17.99 -3.78 -1.34
C ASP A 339 19.05 -4.83 -1.00
N GLN A 340 20.16 -4.42 -0.37
CA GLN A 340 21.16 -5.35 0.17
C GLN A 340 20.60 -6.20 1.32
N CYS A 341 19.92 -5.58 2.30
CA CYS A 341 19.30 -6.28 3.41
C CYS A 341 18.30 -7.34 2.90
N GLU A 342 17.42 -6.94 2.00
CA GLU A 342 16.37 -7.81 1.47
C GLU A 342 16.97 -8.96 0.65
N ALA A 343 17.93 -8.67 -0.25
CA ALA A 343 18.63 -9.69 -1.04
C ALA A 343 19.39 -10.69 -0.15
N ASN A 344 20.08 -10.21 0.88
CA ASN A 344 20.79 -11.07 1.82
C ASN A 344 19.83 -11.97 2.61
N GLY A 345 18.70 -11.43 3.09
CA GLY A 345 17.70 -12.21 3.83
C GLY A 345 17.07 -13.29 2.96
N LEU A 346 16.69 -12.97 1.72
CA LEU A 346 16.16 -13.94 0.74
C LEU A 346 17.20 -15.02 0.42
N LYS A 347 18.45 -14.63 0.19
CA LYS A 347 19.55 -15.58 -0.06
C LYS A 347 19.80 -16.53 1.13
N ARG A 348 19.73 -16.01 2.36
CA ARG A 348 19.91 -16.82 3.57
C ARG A 348 18.80 -17.86 3.73
N HIS A 349 17.55 -17.46 3.48
CA HIS A 349 16.39 -18.33 3.61
C HIS A 349 16.29 -19.35 2.47
N PHE A 350 16.38 -18.92 1.21
CA PHE A 350 16.18 -19.79 0.03
C PHE A 350 17.45 -20.44 -0.50
N GLY A 351 18.64 -19.99 -0.05
CA GLY A 351 19.92 -20.49 -0.56
C GLY A 351 20.10 -20.20 -2.05
N ALA A 352 20.38 -21.25 -2.82
CA ALA A 352 20.55 -21.16 -4.27
C ALA A 352 19.21 -21.19 -5.06
N SER A 353 18.10 -21.51 -4.41
CA SER A 353 16.78 -21.71 -5.04
C SER A 353 15.89 -20.47 -4.86
N LEU A 354 16.41 -19.29 -5.15
CA LEU A 354 15.66 -18.03 -5.07
C LEU A 354 14.41 -18.07 -5.99
N PRO A 355 13.20 -17.82 -5.45
CA PRO A 355 12.02 -17.70 -6.26
C PRO A 355 12.09 -16.47 -7.16
N PRO A 356 11.38 -16.46 -8.30
CA PRO A 356 11.16 -15.25 -9.07
C PRO A 356 10.65 -14.13 -8.15
N SER A 357 11.14 -12.92 -8.37
CA SER A 357 10.82 -11.78 -7.50
C SER A 357 10.54 -10.54 -8.34
N PHE A 358 9.64 -9.69 -7.87
CA PHE A 358 9.34 -8.40 -8.48
C PHE A 358 9.11 -7.32 -7.45
N GLY A 359 9.45 -6.08 -7.81
CA GLY A 359 9.14 -4.87 -7.05
C GLY A 359 8.53 -3.82 -7.97
N ILE A 360 7.49 -3.12 -7.51
CA ILE A 360 6.76 -2.17 -8.36
C ILE A 360 7.14 -0.70 -8.14
N LYS A 361 8.02 -0.40 -7.18
CA LYS A 361 8.36 1.00 -6.85
C LYS A 361 9.08 1.75 -7.97
N GLY A 362 9.75 1.03 -8.89
CA GLY A 362 10.27 1.61 -10.12
C GLY A 362 9.19 2.21 -11.01
N ALA A 363 7.98 1.63 -10.98
CA ALA A 363 6.82 2.08 -11.74
C ALA A 363 5.96 3.09 -10.98
N THR A 364 5.58 2.77 -9.73
CA THR A 364 4.62 3.54 -8.93
C THR A 364 5.25 4.68 -8.12
N GLY A 365 6.58 4.78 -8.02
CA GLY A 365 7.22 5.46 -6.90
C GLY A 365 7.00 4.70 -5.59
N HIS A 366 7.56 5.20 -4.50
CA HIS A 366 7.35 4.64 -3.18
C HIS A 366 6.09 5.23 -2.55
N LEU A 367 5.03 4.41 -2.43
CA LEU A 367 3.72 4.82 -1.89
C LEU A 367 3.69 4.91 -0.36
N LEU A 368 4.84 4.82 0.31
CA LEU A 368 5.03 4.92 1.76
C LEU A 368 4.05 4.02 2.53
N GLY A 369 3.16 4.63 3.34
CA GLY A 369 2.19 3.87 4.13
C GLY A 369 1.25 3.00 3.29
N ALA A 370 0.94 3.41 2.07
CA ALA A 370 0.09 2.64 1.15
C ALA A 370 0.82 1.49 0.44
N ALA A 371 2.17 1.48 0.45
CA ALA A 371 2.96 0.54 -0.35
C ALA A 371 2.58 -0.92 -0.11
N GLY A 372 2.49 -1.34 1.17
CA GLY A 372 2.25 -2.73 1.52
C GLY A 372 0.92 -3.28 1.01
N SER A 373 -0.17 -2.52 1.10
CA SER A 373 -1.49 -2.93 0.65
C SER A 373 -1.64 -2.89 -0.87
N VAL A 374 -1.13 -1.85 -1.55
CA VAL A 374 -1.15 -1.77 -3.02
C VAL A 374 -0.32 -2.90 -3.64
N GLU A 375 0.88 -3.14 -3.10
CA GLU A 375 1.76 -4.23 -3.56
C GLU A 375 1.14 -5.61 -3.30
N LEU A 376 0.34 -5.77 -2.23
CA LEU A 376 -0.41 -7.00 -1.98
C LEU A 376 -1.54 -7.20 -2.99
N VAL A 377 -2.28 -6.13 -3.36
CA VAL A 377 -3.27 -6.17 -4.45
C VAL A 377 -2.62 -6.65 -5.75
N VAL A 378 -1.46 -6.10 -6.09
CA VAL A 378 -0.70 -6.51 -7.29
C VAL A 378 -0.22 -7.96 -7.18
N ALA A 379 0.24 -8.41 -6.01
CA ALA A 379 0.66 -9.80 -5.79
C ALA A 379 -0.51 -10.80 -5.96
N ILE A 380 -1.72 -10.44 -5.49
CA ILE A 380 -2.95 -11.22 -5.71
C ILE A 380 -3.25 -11.32 -7.21
N GLN A 381 -3.23 -10.21 -7.94
CA GLN A 381 -3.46 -10.19 -9.39
C GLN A 381 -2.40 -11.02 -10.14
N ALA A 382 -1.12 -10.92 -9.75
CA ALA A 382 -0.02 -11.70 -10.33
C ALA A 382 -0.27 -13.21 -10.17
N MET A 383 -0.70 -13.63 -8.99
CA MET A 383 -1.03 -15.02 -8.68
C MET A 383 -2.28 -15.50 -9.44
N GLN A 384 -3.35 -14.69 -9.48
CA GLN A 384 -4.60 -15.02 -10.19
C GLN A 384 -4.39 -15.14 -11.70
N LYS A 385 -3.56 -14.27 -12.27
CA LYS A 385 -3.27 -14.24 -13.71
C LYS A 385 -2.11 -15.15 -14.10
N GLY A 386 -1.38 -15.73 -13.14
CA GLY A 386 -0.21 -16.57 -13.40
C GLY A 386 0.90 -15.81 -14.11
N VAL A 387 1.27 -14.64 -13.61
CA VAL A 387 2.22 -13.73 -14.27
C VAL A 387 3.23 -13.17 -13.25
N VAL A 388 4.50 -13.19 -13.60
CA VAL A 388 5.54 -12.42 -12.93
C VAL A 388 5.71 -11.09 -13.64
N LEU A 389 5.56 -9.99 -12.91
CA LEU A 389 5.69 -8.64 -13.43
C LEU A 389 7.16 -8.25 -13.61
N PRO A 390 7.47 -7.36 -14.56
CA PRO A 390 8.80 -6.77 -14.63
C PRO A 390 9.06 -5.85 -13.44
N THR A 391 10.30 -5.84 -12.96
CA THR A 391 10.77 -4.79 -12.06
C THR A 391 11.27 -3.63 -12.91
N THR A 392 10.48 -2.56 -12.94
CA THR A 392 10.77 -1.38 -13.79
C THR A 392 12.13 -0.78 -13.45
N ASN A 393 12.89 -0.42 -14.47
CA ASN A 393 14.26 0.14 -14.41
C ASN A 393 15.34 -0.85 -13.93
N TYR A 394 15.05 -2.11 -13.77
CA TYR A 394 16.08 -3.13 -13.54
C TYR A 394 16.73 -3.50 -14.87
N LEU A 395 17.94 -3.01 -15.11
CA LEU A 395 18.71 -3.19 -16.34
C LEU A 395 19.98 -4.01 -16.09
N ASP A 396 20.73 -3.64 -15.06
CA ASP A 396 22.02 -4.23 -14.73
C ASP A 396 22.00 -4.77 -13.30
N ALA A 397 22.21 -6.08 -13.16
CA ALA A 397 22.22 -6.75 -11.86
C ALA A 397 23.36 -6.26 -10.97
N ASP A 398 23.07 -5.93 -9.70
CA ASP A 398 24.12 -5.68 -8.73
C ASP A 398 24.72 -7.01 -8.23
N PRO A 399 26.02 -7.27 -8.41
CA PRO A 399 26.66 -8.49 -7.90
C PRO A 399 26.57 -8.67 -6.39
N GLN A 400 26.32 -7.58 -5.63
CA GLN A 400 26.14 -7.61 -4.18
C GLN A 400 24.68 -7.87 -3.78
N CYS A 401 23.72 -7.76 -4.73
CA CYS A 401 22.31 -8.01 -4.53
C CYS A 401 21.84 -9.17 -5.41
N PHE A 402 22.34 -10.39 -5.16
CA PHE A 402 21.97 -11.54 -5.96
C PHE A 402 20.48 -11.88 -5.74
N MET A 403 19.68 -11.60 -6.78
CA MET A 403 18.22 -11.77 -6.79
C MET A 403 17.78 -12.43 -8.11
N ASN A 404 16.66 -13.13 -8.05
CA ASN A 404 15.98 -13.65 -9.24
C ASN A 404 14.89 -12.66 -9.68
N ILE A 405 15.32 -11.51 -10.22
CA ILE A 405 14.45 -10.40 -10.65
C ILE A 405 14.12 -10.57 -12.14
N GLU A 406 12.83 -10.46 -12.47
CA GLU A 406 12.40 -10.42 -13.87
C GLU A 406 12.40 -8.97 -14.39
N SER A 407 13.05 -8.75 -15.53
CA SER A 407 13.04 -7.47 -16.24
C SER A 407 11.94 -7.35 -17.29
N GLN A 408 11.26 -8.45 -17.59
CA GLN A 408 10.17 -8.55 -18.57
C GLN A 408 9.01 -9.35 -17.98
N LEU A 409 7.82 -9.09 -18.51
CA LEU A 409 6.63 -9.85 -18.15
C LEU A 409 6.84 -11.35 -18.47
N ARG A 410 6.57 -12.22 -17.50
CA ARG A 410 6.72 -13.66 -17.67
C ARG A 410 5.47 -14.41 -17.24
N VAL A 411 4.96 -15.26 -18.11
CA VAL A 411 3.81 -16.14 -17.80
C VAL A 411 4.26 -17.32 -16.96
N ARG A 412 3.59 -17.54 -15.83
CA ARG A 412 3.85 -18.59 -14.83
C ARG A 412 2.53 -19.07 -14.22
N PRO A 413 1.72 -19.85 -14.95
CA PRO A 413 0.38 -20.25 -14.50
C PRO A 413 0.40 -21.12 -13.23
N GLU A 414 1.56 -21.67 -12.89
CA GLU A 414 1.79 -22.51 -11.71
C GLU A 414 1.89 -21.74 -10.40
N ILE A 415 1.92 -20.39 -10.39
CA ILE A 415 2.02 -19.60 -9.15
C ILE A 415 0.82 -19.90 -8.24
N ARG A 416 1.09 -20.52 -7.09
CA ARG A 416 0.10 -20.86 -6.06
C ARG A 416 0.43 -20.24 -4.71
N SER A 417 1.65 -19.79 -4.52
CA SER A 417 2.15 -19.28 -3.25
C SER A 417 3.00 -18.04 -3.45
N VAL A 418 2.63 -16.96 -2.78
CA VAL A 418 3.36 -15.69 -2.84
C VAL A 418 3.76 -15.25 -1.44
N SER A 419 5.03 -14.88 -1.27
CA SER A 419 5.52 -14.19 -0.07
C SER A 419 5.69 -12.70 -0.38
N LYS A 420 4.98 -11.84 0.36
CA LYS A 420 5.09 -10.39 0.29
C LYS A 420 5.88 -9.87 1.48
N LEU A 421 6.90 -9.04 1.23
CA LEU A 421 7.73 -8.39 2.23
C LEU A 421 7.50 -6.88 2.26
N SER A 422 7.50 -6.28 3.44
CA SER A 422 7.51 -4.84 3.64
C SER A 422 8.47 -4.48 4.76
N LEU A 423 9.35 -3.52 4.49
CA LEU A 423 10.31 -2.99 5.43
C LEU A 423 9.98 -1.50 5.68
N GLY A 424 9.91 -1.08 6.94
CA GLY A 424 9.54 0.28 7.31
C GLY A 424 10.55 0.91 8.27
N PHE A 425 10.76 2.22 8.15
CA PHE A 425 11.49 2.98 9.15
C PHE A 425 10.92 2.72 10.55
N GLY A 426 11.76 2.73 11.58
CA GLY A 426 11.41 2.25 12.92
C GLY A 426 11.67 0.76 13.12
N GLY A 427 12.31 0.11 12.14
CA GLY A 427 12.72 -1.29 12.21
C GLY A 427 11.61 -2.29 11.91
N HIS A 428 10.49 -1.87 11.30
CA HIS A 428 9.42 -2.80 10.95
C HIS A 428 9.82 -3.71 9.80
N VAL A 429 9.86 -5.03 10.03
CA VAL A 429 10.06 -6.06 9.01
C VAL A 429 8.87 -6.99 9.04
N VAL A 430 8.08 -6.99 7.96
CA VAL A 430 6.77 -7.65 7.91
C VAL A 430 6.69 -8.53 6.68
N GLY A 431 6.19 -9.74 6.85
CA GLY A 431 5.89 -10.67 5.77
C GLY A 431 4.46 -11.18 5.83
N CYS A 432 3.87 -11.38 4.66
CA CYS A 432 2.56 -12.00 4.48
C CYS A 432 2.65 -13.12 3.44
N ARG A 433 2.04 -14.25 3.75
CA ARG A 433 1.94 -15.40 2.86
C ARG A 433 0.55 -15.49 2.27
N LEU A 434 0.48 -15.55 0.95
CA LEU A 434 -0.74 -15.80 0.20
C LEU A 434 -0.70 -17.21 -0.39
N HIS A 435 -1.85 -17.88 -0.42
CA HIS A 435 -2.05 -19.11 -1.17
C HIS A 435 -3.25 -19.01 -2.10
N ARG A 436 -3.13 -19.61 -3.28
CA ARG A 436 -4.22 -19.80 -4.21
C ARG A 436 -4.63 -21.27 -4.23
N GLU A 437 -5.91 -21.51 -4.06
CA GLU A 437 -6.46 -22.85 -4.26
C GLU A 437 -6.51 -23.21 -5.76
N SER A 438 -6.45 -24.50 -6.05
CA SER A 438 -6.50 -25.04 -7.42
C SER A 438 -7.92 -25.04 -7.97
#